data_e573cb45c331fa13f8290c24d5169267
#
_entry.id   e573cb45c331fa13f8290c24d5169267
#
_cell.length_a   1.000
_cell.length_b   1.000
_cell.length_c   1.000
_cell.angle_alpha   90.00
_cell.angle_beta   90.00
_cell.angle_gamma   90.00
#
_symmetry.space_group_name_H-M   'P 1'
#
loop_
_entity.id
_entity.type
_entity.pdbx_description
1 polymer ?
#
loop_
_entity_poly.entity_id
_entity_poly.type
_entity_poly.pdbx_seq_one_letter_code
_entity_poly.pdbx_strand_id
1 'polypeptide(L)'
;MANPLKSMQRTREEYRSMDRLDRRRFWSDSILNNALYILMFVFVVYTAIKNKNFLAPGSIVNILSLVAASLPMALGIAGCIVLTGTDLSGGRVVGLTSAIAGALLQDRTISRKFFSSLPEITGGWILLTILCVVLIGAIIGMVNGFFVAKFSLHPFIVTLATQLITYGLILIFFMLNDNNGQPVSGLSQEYKNVISAPMIQFTTKSGAPISIPWYVLYAVIFVFIMLSLIHI
;
A
#
# COMPACT_ATOMS: atom_id res chain seq x y z
N MET A 1 -12.63 -21.07 21.51
CA MET A 1 -11.19 -20.80 21.23
C MET A 1 -10.35 -21.98 21.68
N ALA A 2 -9.67 -22.67 20.76
CA ALA A 2 -8.82 -23.81 21.11
C ALA A 2 -7.57 -23.31 21.88
N ASN A 3 -7.29 -23.93 23.02
CA ASN A 3 -6.15 -23.56 23.86
C ASN A 3 -4.84 -23.83 23.09
N PRO A 4 -4.02 -22.81 22.76
CA PRO A 4 -2.81 -22.98 21.94
C PRO A 4 -1.78 -23.93 22.55
N LEU A 5 -1.75 -24.08 23.88
CA LEU A 5 -0.87 -25.01 24.56
C LEU A 5 -1.28 -26.46 24.29
N LYS A 6 -2.60 -26.76 24.19
CA LYS A 6 -3.08 -28.11 23.87
C LYS A 6 -2.80 -28.48 22.40
N SER A 7 -2.85 -27.53 21.49
CA SER A 7 -2.49 -27.78 20.09
C SER A 7 -0.99 -28.08 19.92
N MET A 8 -0.13 -27.31 20.60
CA MET A 8 1.33 -27.59 20.61
C MET A 8 1.69 -28.96 21.22
N GLN A 9 1.01 -29.37 22.29
CA GLN A 9 1.24 -30.67 22.91
C GLN A 9 0.83 -31.83 21.99
N ARG A 10 -0.34 -31.74 21.33
CA ARG A 10 -0.79 -32.71 20.30
C ARG A 10 0.21 -32.85 19.17
N THR A 11 0.66 -31.72 18.59
CA THR A 11 1.65 -31.75 17.50
C THR A 11 2.97 -32.42 17.95
N ARG A 12 3.36 -32.24 19.21
CA ARG A 12 4.60 -32.83 19.76
C ARG A 12 4.47 -34.33 20.00
N GLU A 13 3.30 -34.80 20.43
CA GLU A 13 3.00 -36.22 20.60
C GLU A 13 2.86 -36.94 19.27
N GLU A 14 2.15 -36.35 18.32
CA GLU A 14 2.04 -36.84 16.95
C GLU A 14 3.42 -36.94 16.26
N TYR A 15 4.28 -35.93 16.41
CA TYR A 15 5.64 -35.96 15.86
C TYR A 15 6.50 -37.08 16.47
N ARG A 16 6.32 -37.40 17.76
CA ARG A 16 7.06 -38.49 18.43
C ARG A 16 6.63 -39.88 17.95
N SER A 17 5.38 -40.07 17.57
CA SER A 17 4.82 -41.33 17.09
C SER A 17 5.07 -41.57 15.58
N MET A 18 5.53 -40.56 14.82
CA MET A 18 5.77 -40.68 13.40
C MET A 18 6.98 -41.54 13.05
N ASP A 19 6.87 -42.37 12.01
CA ASP A 19 7.98 -43.09 11.40
C ASP A 19 8.96 -42.11 10.68
N ARG A 20 10.15 -42.60 10.32
CA ARG A 20 11.20 -41.78 9.68
C ARG A 20 10.72 -41.16 8.36
N LEU A 21 9.91 -41.88 7.57
CA LEU A 21 9.38 -41.38 6.31
C LEU A 21 8.32 -40.28 6.52
N ASP A 22 7.47 -40.47 7.54
CA ASP A 22 6.44 -39.47 7.86
C ASP A 22 7.04 -38.22 8.47
N ARG A 23 8.10 -38.31 9.28
CA ARG A 23 8.85 -37.12 9.75
C ARG A 23 9.49 -36.37 8.62
N ARG A 24 10.04 -37.04 7.61
CA ARG A 24 10.62 -36.36 6.43
C ARG A 24 9.55 -35.62 5.62
N ARG A 25 8.39 -36.23 5.43
CA ARG A 25 7.23 -35.58 4.78
C ARG A 25 6.75 -34.39 5.58
N PHE A 26 6.59 -34.53 6.90
CA PHE A 26 6.18 -33.44 7.79
C PHE A 26 7.11 -32.23 7.69
N TRP A 27 8.42 -32.45 7.71
CA TRP A 27 9.38 -31.35 7.52
C TRP A 27 9.36 -30.77 6.12
N SER A 28 9.24 -31.58 5.10
CA SER A 28 9.10 -31.13 3.71
C SER A 28 7.86 -30.26 3.55
N ASP A 29 6.72 -30.72 4.03
CA ASP A 29 5.45 -29.98 3.93
C ASP A 29 5.49 -28.70 4.77
N SER A 30 6.08 -28.75 5.95
CA SER A 30 6.27 -27.56 6.80
C SER A 30 7.17 -26.52 6.14
N ILE A 31 8.27 -26.93 5.51
CA ILE A 31 9.17 -26.05 4.78
C ILE A 31 8.46 -25.48 3.55
N LEU A 32 7.76 -26.30 2.79
CA LEU A 32 7.03 -25.85 1.59
C LEU A 32 5.90 -24.87 1.95
N ASN A 33 5.13 -25.17 2.99
CA ASN A 33 4.05 -24.29 3.45
C ASN A 33 4.56 -22.94 4.00
N ASN A 34 5.77 -22.92 4.53
CA ASN A 34 6.42 -21.70 5.04
C ASN A 34 7.53 -21.17 4.13
N ALA A 35 7.67 -21.70 2.93
CA ALA A 35 8.77 -21.38 2.02
C ALA A 35 8.92 -19.86 1.78
N LEU A 36 7.81 -19.15 1.63
CA LEU A 36 7.80 -17.69 1.44
C LEU A 36 8.42 -16.94 2.65
N TYR A 37 8.02 -17.34 3.87
CA TYR A 37 8.54 -16.71 5.09
C TYR A 37 10.01 -17.05 5.32
N ILE A 38 10.41 -18.29 5.03
CA ILE A 38 11.81 -18.73 5.12
C ILE A 38 12.67 -17.96 4.13
N LEU A 39 12.22 -17.83 2.86
CA LEU A 39 12.91 -17.08 1.82
C LEU A 39 13.06 -15.60 2.23
N MET A 40 11.98 -15.01 2.73
CA MET A 40 11.98 -13.62 3.21
C MET A 40 12.96 -13.43 4.37
N PHE A 41 12.97 -14.35 5.33
CA PHE A 41 13.90 -14.31 6.47
C PHE A 41 15.36 -14.42 6.01
N VAL A 42 15.66 -15.39 5.12
CA VAL A 42 17.01 -15.54 4.52
C VAL A 42 17.44 -14.25 3.82
N PHE A 43 16.55 -13.62 3.09
CA PHE A 43 16.84 -12.36 2.39
C PHE A 43 17.13 -11.21 3.35
N VAL A 44 16.35 -11.10 4.43
CA VAL A 44 16.58 -10.11 5.50
C VAL A 44 17.94 -10.31 6.16
N VAL A 45 18.26 -11.57 6.54
CA VAL A 45 19.56 -11.90 7.14
C VAL A 45 20.71 -11.61 6.19
N TYR A 46 20.59 -12.01 4.92
CA TYR A 46 21.59 -11.72 3.90
C TYR A 46 21.84 -10.21 3.74
N THR A 47 20.77 -9.42 3.67
CA THR A 47 20.87 -7.97 3.53
C THR A 47 21.45 -7.32 4.79
N ALA A 48 21.09 -7.80 5.98
CA ALA A 48 21.65 -7.32 7.23
C ALA A 48 23.16 -7.57 7.36
N ILE A 49 23.65 -8.70 6.84
CA ILE A 49 25.08 -9.03 6.83
C ILE A 49 25.83 -8.15 5.81
N LYS A 50 25.24 -7.95 4.62
CA LYS A 50 25.88 -7.19 3.54
C LYS A 50 25.86 -5.68 3.75
N ASN A 51 24.81 -5.16 4.36
CA ASN A 51 24.64 -3.73 4.59
C ASN A 51 24.52 -3.43 6.10
N LYS A 52 25.58 -2.89 6.68
CA LYS A 52 25.64 -2.53 8.11
C LYS A 52 24.57 -1.51 8.52
N ASN A 53 24.06 -0.71 7.58
CA ASN A 53 23.04 0.30 7.83
C ASN A 53 21.61 -0.25 7.68
N PHE A 54 21.42 -1.51 7.26
CA PHE A 54 20.09 -2.07 7.03
C PHE A 54 19.25 -2.11 8.31
N LEU A 55 19.84 -2.48 9.44
CA LEU A 55 19.19 -2.50 10.76
C LEU A 55 19.33 -1.18 11.52
N ALA A 56 19.89 -0.13 10.89
CA ALA A 56 19.95 1.18 11.53
C ALA A 56 18.52 1.72 11.79
N PRO A 57 18.32 2.49 12.90
CA PRO A 57 17.00 3.02 13.24
C PRO A 57 16.34 3.82 12.10
N GLY A 58 17.12 4.57 11.32
CA GLY A 58 16.62 5.29 10.14
C GLY A 58 16.07 4.39 9.05
N SER A 59 16.71 3.25 8.80
CA SER A 59 16.22 2.27 7.81
C SER A 59 14.92 1.61 8.28
N ILE A 60 14.81 1.30 9.57
CA ILE A 60 13.58 0.73 10.15
C ILE A 60 12.43 1.73 10.03
N VAL A 61 12.65 3.00 10.37
CA VAL A 61 11.62 4.05 10.23
C VAL A 61 11.23 4.24 8.76
N ASN A 62 12.19 4.17 7.84
CA ASN A 62 11.90 4.26 6.41
C ASN A 62 11.03 3.08 5.92
N ILE A 63 11.34 1.85 6.36
CA ILE A 63 10.52 0.66 6.05
C ILE A 63 9.11 0.83 6.62
N LEU A 64 8.96 1.26 7.88
CA LEU A 64 7.66 1.53 8.49
C LEU A 64 6.87 2.58 7.71
N SER A 65 7.54 3.63 7.25
CA SER A 65 6.94 4.68 6.44
C SER A 65 6.43 4.16 5.09
N LEU A 66 7.20 3.32 4.41
CA LEU A 66 6.78 2.67 3.16
C LEU A 66 5.60 1.72 3.37
N VAL A 67 5.61 0.94 4.45
CA VAL A 67 4.50 0.06 4.82
C VAL A 67 3.25 0.90 5.12
N ALA A 68 3.37 1.97 5.89
CA ALA A 68 2.25 2.85 6.23
C ALA A 68 1.58 3.45 4.99
N ALA A 69 2.36 3.83 3.97
CA ALA A 69 1.81 4.36 2.72
C ALA A 69 0.99 3.33 1.91
N SER A 70 1.33 2.04 2.00
CA SER A 70 0.65 0.95 1.29
C SER A 70 -0.48 0.27 2.07
N LEU A 71 -0.53 0.44 3.40
CA LEU A 71 -1.53 -0.19 4.27
C LEU A 71 -2.99 0.10 3.87
N PRO A 72 -3.40 1.34 3.55
CA PRO A 72 -4.78 1.62 3.17
C PRO A 72 -5.22 0.84 1.93
N MET A 73 -4.34 0.71 0.94
CA MET A 73 -4.61 -0.09 -0.27
C MET A 73 -4.74 -1.58 0.07
N ALA A 74 -3.84 -2.11 0.88
CA ALA A 74 -3.87 -3.52 1.30
C ALA A 74 -5.16 -3.86 2.05
N LEU A 75 -5.63 -2.98 2.94
CA LEU A 75 -6.89 -3.16 3.66
C LEU A 75 -8.12 -3.09 2.74
N GLY A 76 -8.11 -2.18 1.75
CA GLY A 76 -9.16 -2.12 0.75
C GLY A 76 -9.28 -3.43 -0.04
N ILE A 77 -8.17 -3.99 -0.48
CA ILE A 77 -8.12 -5.28 -1.19
C ILE A 77 -8.54 -6.43 -0.25
N ALA A 78 -8.11 -6.42 1.01
CA ALA A 78 -8.52 -7.43 2.00
C ALA A 78 -10.04 -7.47 2.19
N GLY A 79 -10.71 -6.31 2.19
CA GLY A 79 -12.17 -6.24 2.21
C GLY A 79 -12.83 -6.96 1.03
N CYS A 80 -12.28 -6.82 -0.17
CA CYS A 80 -12.76 -7.55 -1.35
C CYS A 80 -12.56 -9.06 -1.21
N ILE A 81 -11.43 -9.51 -0.65
CA ILE A 81 -11.14 -10.93 -0.44
C ILE A 81 -12.12 -11.55 0.57
N VAL A 82 -12.46 -10.85 1.64
CA VAL A 82 -13.47 -11.30 2.63
C VAL A 82 -14.83 -11.53 1.96
N LEU A 83 -15.18 -10.72 0.97
CA LEU A 83 -16.40 -10.88 0.16
C LEU A 83 -16.25 -11.92 -0.98
N THR A 84 -15.23 -12.79 -0.91
CA THR A 84 -14.94 -13.81 -1.94
C THR A 84 -14.64 -13.22 -3.33
N GLY A 85 -14.26 -11.96 -3.40
CA GLY A 85 -13.86 -11.27 -4.62
C GLY A 85 -12.36 -11.01 -4.67
N THR A 86 -11.83 -10.80 -5.88
CA THR A 86 -10.45 -10.33 -6.08
C THR A 86 -10.51 -9.02 -6.84
N ASP A 87 -9.94 -7.95 -6.27
CA ASP A 87 -9.81 -6.67 -6.97
C ASP A 87 -8.39 -6.52 -7.54
N LEU A 88 -8.28 -6.61 -8.87
CA LEU A 88 -7.04 -6.38 -9.61
C LEU A 88 -6.86 -4.92 -10.02
N SER A 89 -7.91 -4.10 -9.94
CA SER A 89 -7.88 -2.72 -10.42
C SER A 89 -7.18 -1.77 -9.44
N GLY A 90 -7.11 -2.11 -8.14
CA GLY A 90 -6.66 -1.22 -7.07
C GLY A 90 -5.32 -0.53 -7.35
N GLY A 91 -4.32 -1.27 -7.83
CA GLY A 91 -3.01 -0.68 -8.16
C GLY A 91 -3.07 0.37 -9.27
N ARG A 92 -3.90 0.17 -10.28
CA ARG A 92 -4.07 1.15 -11.38
C ARG A 92 -4.92 2.33 -10.96
N VAL A 93 -5.93 2.12 -10.13
CA VAL A 93 -6.72 3.21 -9.55
C VAL A 93 -5.83 4.12 -8.69
N VAL A 94 -4.97 3.56 -7.85
CA VAL A 94 -3.97 4.34 -7.09
C VAL A 94 -3.02 5.07 -8.03
N GLY A 95 -2.57 4.45 -9.12
CA GLY A 95 -1.73 5.10 -10.13
C GLY A 95 -2.41 6.30 -10.79
N LEU A 96 -3.68 6.17 -11.20
CA LEU A 96 -4.46 7.25 -11.80
C LEU A 96 -4.70 8.40 -10.82
N THR A 97 -5.16 8.08 -9.61
CA THR A 97 -5.44 9.09 -8.58
C THR A 97 -4.16 9.81 -8.13
N SER A 98 -3.03 9.10 -8.05
CA SER A 98 -1.72 9.70 -7.76
C SER A 98 -1.24 10.63 -8.87
N ALA A 99 -1.45 10.27 -10.15
CA ALA A 99 -1.11 11.12 -11.28
C ALA A 99 -1.92 12.41 -11.28
N ILE A 100 -3.24 12.32 -11.03
CA ILE A 100 -4.14 13.48 -10.95
C ILE A 100 -3.76 14.36 -9.74
N ALA A 101 -3.58 13.76 -8.55
CA ALA A 101 -3.16 14.49 -7.36
C ALA A 101 -1.81 15.19 -7.58
N GLY A 102 -0.86 14.49 -8.17
CA GLY A 102 0.45 15.05 -8.50
C GLY A 102 0.36 16.25 -9.40
N ALA A 103 -0.47 16.20 -10.46
CA ALA A 103 -0.66 17.32 -11.38
C ALA A 103 -1.36 18.52 -10.72
N LEU A 104 -2.32 18.29 -9.81
CA LEU A 104 -3.03 19.34 -9.08
C LEU A 104 -2.20 20.00 -7.97
N LEU A 105 -1.19 19.29 -7.45
CA LEU A 105 -0.35 19.73 -6.33
C LEU A 105 1.09 20.09 -6.76
N GLN A 106 1.32 20.31 -8.08
CA GLN A 106 2.61 20.77 -8.57
C GLN A 106 2.97 22.17 -8.08
N ASP A 107 4.25 22.37 -7.78
CA ASP A 107 4.79 23.68 -7.45
C ASP A 107 4.67 24.64 -8.65
N ARG A 108 4.34 25.90 -8.36
CA ARG A 108 4.17 26.93 -9.40
C ARG A 108 5.48 27.46 -9.94
N THR A 109 6.56 27.26 -9.24
CA THR A 109 7.88 27.77 -9.62
C THR A 109 8.57 26.91 -10.68
N ILE A 110 8.09 25.67 -10.88
CA ILE A 110 8.69 24.77 -11.86
C ILE A 110 8.36 25.20 -13.30
N SER A 111 9.33 25.08 -14.18
CA SER A 111 9.22 25.44 -15.60
C SER A 111 8.22 24.55 -16.35
N ARG A 112 8.08 23.29 -15.96
CA ARG A 112 7.21 22.31 -16.59
C ARG A 112 6.00 22.00 -15.71
N LYS A 113 4.92 22.72 -15.94
CA LYS A 113 3.64 22.53 -15.25
C LYS A 113 2.71 21.68 -16.08
N PHE A 114 2.01 20.75 -15.43
CA PHE A 114 0.96 19.99 -16.09
C PHE A 114 -0.26 20.88 -16.40
N PHE A 115 -0.66 21.72 -15.45
CA PHE A 115 -1.69 22.75 -15.66
C PHE A 115 -1.08 24.15 -15.50
N SER A 116 -1.30 25.02 -16.49
CA SER A 116 -0.75 26.37 -16.50
C SER A 116 -1.42 27.33 -15.52
N SER A 117 -2.70 27.13 -15.19
CA SER A 117 -3.50 28.03 -14.36
C SER A 117 -4.18 27.29 -13.20
N LEU A 118 -3.40 26.85 -12.22
CA LEU A 118 -3.95 26.33 -10.95
C LEU A 118 -4.02 27.45 -9.91
N PRO A 119 -4.96 27.38 -8.95
CA PRO A 119 -5.01 28.30 -7.83
C PRO A 119 -3.81 28.09 -6.89
N GLU A 120 -3.60 29.00 -5.96
CA GLU A 120 -2.55 28.91 -4.97
C GLU A 120 -2.71 27.66 -4.11
N ILE A 121 -1.61 26.92 -3.89
CA ILE A 121 -1.65 25.68 -3.11
C ILE A 121 -1.73 26.03 -1.63
N THR A 122 -2.94 26.04 -1.15
CA THR A 122 -3.30 26.26 0.26
C THR A 122 -3.76 24.95 0.89
N GLY A 123 -3.88 24.92 2.22
CA GLY A 123 -4.46 23.75 2.91
C GLY A 123 -5.85 23.37 2.39
N GLY A 124 -6.68 24.36 2.02
CA GLY A 124 -7.99 24.13 1.40
C GLY A 124 -7.91 23.47 0.03
N TRP A 125 -6.92 23.86 -0.80
CA TRP A 125 -6.70 23.24 -2.11
C TRP A 125 -6.20 21.80 -1.98
N ILE A 126 -5.32 21.53 -1.00
CA ILE A 126 -4.85 20.18 -0.69
C ILE A 126 -6.02 19.30 -0.27
N LEU A 127 -6.90 19.78 0.64
CA LEU A 127 -8.09 19.05 1.06
C LEU A 127 -9.03 18.78 -0.12
N LEU A 128 -9.28 19.76 -0.97
CA LEU A 128 -10.10 19.60 -2.19
C LEU A 128 -9.52 18.54 -3.12
N THR A 129 -8.20 18.54 -3.31
CA THR A 129 -7.52 17.53 -4.13
C THR A 129 -7.68 16.14 -3.53
N ILE A 130 -7.53 15.98 -2.22
CA ILE A 130 -7.75 14.69 -1.53
C ILE A 130 -9.20 14.22 -1.73
N LEU A 131 -10.17 15.09 -1.53
CA LEU A 131 -11.59 14.74 -1.75
C LEU A 131 -11.85 14.35 -3.20
N CYS A 132 -11.26 15.06 -4.17
CA CYS A 132 -11.40 14.74 -5.58
C CYS A 132 -10.87 13.34 -5.90
N VAL A 133 -9.67 12.98 -5.46
CA VAL A 133 -9.09 11.67 -5.75
C VAL A 133 -9.83 10.53 -5.03
N VAL A 134 -10.32 10.78 -3.82
CA VAL A 134 -11.17 9.83 -3.09
C VAL A 134 -12.47 9.60 -3.85
N LEU A 135 -13.10 10.66 -4.37
CA LEU A 135 -14.32 10.57 -5.15
C LEU A 135 -14.09 9.78 -6.45
N ILE A 136 -12.99 10.02 -7.15
CA ILE A 136 -12.65 9.26 -8.37
C ILE A 136 -12.49 7.77 -8.03
N GLY A 137 -11.76 7.44 -6.98
CA GLY A 137 -11.62 6.05 -6.52
C GLY A 137 -12.95 5.41 -6.14
N ALA A 138 -13.81 6.14 -5.43
CA ALA A 138 -15.14 5.70 -5.05
C ALA A 138 -16.05 5.44 -6.27
N ILE A 139 -16.02 6.31 -7.27
CA ILE A 139 -16.79 6.13 -8.52
C ILE A 139 -16.32 4.86 -9.25
N ILE A 140 -15.02 4.64 -9.38
CA ILE A 140 -14.50 3.44 -10.04
C ILE A 140 -14.91 2.20 -9.26
N GLY A 141 -14.79 2.20 -7.93
CA GLY A 141 -15.22 1.10 -7.08
C GLY A 141 -16.73 0.85 -7.16
N MET A 142 -17.55 1.90 -7.23
CA MET A 142 -18.99 1.81 -7.39
C MET A 142 -19.36 1.18 -8.75
N VAL A 143 -18.68 1.56 -9.83
CA VAL A 143 -18.85 0.96 -11.16
C VAL A 143 -18.51 -0.53 -11.13
N ASN A 144 -17.38 -0.92 -10.52
CA ASN A 144 -17.02 -2.33 -10.36
C ASN A 144 -18.10 -3.09 -9.58
N GLY A 145 -18.51 -2.57 -8.44
CA GLY A 145 -19.55 -3.17 -7.60
C GLY A 145 -20.89 -3.30 -8.33
N PHE A 146 -21.27 -2.29 -9.09
CA PHE A 146 -22.51 -2.34 -9.90
C PHE A 146 -22.50 -3.47 -10.92
N PHE A 147 -21.40 -3.64 -11.69
CA PHE A 147 -21.31 -4.71 -12.67
C PHE A 147 -21.31 -6.09 -12.03
N VAL A 148 -20.61 -6.26 -10.93
CA VAL A 148 -20.59 -7.51 -10.17
C VAL A 148 -21.98 -7.85 -9.63
N ALA A 149 -22.64 -6.89 -8.97
CA ALA A 149 -23.94 -7.12 -8.30
C ALA A 149 -25.11 -7.23 -9.30
N LYS A 150 -25.16 -6.36 -10.31
CA LYS A 150 -26.30 -6.29 -11.23
C LYS A 150 -26.29 -7.41 -12.26
N PHE A 151 -25.11 -7.77 -12.76
CA PHE A 151 -24.97 -8.76 -13.84
C PHE A 151 -24.40 -10.09 -13.34
N SER A 152 -24.19 -10.25 -12.02
CA SER A 152 -23.62 -11.46 -11.42
C SER A 152 -22.29 -11.88 -12.07
N LEU A 153 -21.50 -10.88 -12.51
CA LEU A 153 -20.21 -11.13 -13.13
C LEU A 153 -19.17 -11.48 -12.06
N HIS A 154 -18.22 -12.34 -12.44
CA HIS A 154 -17.14 -12.67 -11.54
C HIS A 154 -16.26 -11.43 -11.25
N PRO A 155 -15.99 -11.07 -9.99
CA PRO A 155 -15.22 -9.86 -9.63
C PRO A 155 -13.88 -9.73 -10.35
N PHE A 156 -13.18 -10.83 -10.55
CA PHE A 156 -11.92 -10.92 -11.31
C PHE A 156 -12.04 -10.32 -12.73
N ILE A 157 -13.11 -10.68 -13.47
CA ILE A 157 -13.30 -10.22 -14.86
C ILE A 157 -13.56 -8.71 -14.90
N VAL A 158 -14.44 -8.24 -14.01
CA VAL A 158 -14.80 -6.82 -13.93
C VAL A 158 -13.58 -5.97 -13.56
N THR A 159 -12.85 -6.36 -12.51
CA THR A 159 -11.69 -5.60 -12.04
C THR A 159 -10.50 -5.67 -12.99
N LEU A 160 -10.34 -6.78 -13.74
CA LEU A 160 -9.34 -6.87 -14.80
C LEU A 160 -9.66 -5.90 -15.95
N ALA A 161 -10.93 -5.82 -16.38
CA ALA A 161 -11.35 -4.88 -17.39
C ALA A 161 -11.10 -3.43 -16.92
N THR A 162 -11.49 -3.10 -15.67
CA THR A 162 -11.24 -1.79 -15.07
C THR A 162 -9.75 -1.47 -14.96
N GLN A 163 -8.91 -2.46 -14.64
CA GLN A 163 -7.46 -2.29 -14.62
C GLN A 163 -6.91 -1.85 -15.99
N LEU A 164 -7.38 -2.48 -17.07
CA LEU A 164 -6.96 -2.13 -18.43
C LEU A 164 -7.48 -0.75 -18.86
N ILE A 165 -8.74 -0.45 -18.57
CA ILE A 165 -9.33 0.87 -18.85
C ILE A 165 -8.58 1.96 -18.09
N THR A 166 -8.36 1.77 -16.80
CA THR A 166 -7.64 2.74 -15.94
C THR A 166 -6.20 2.93 -16.41
N TYR A 167 -5.54 1.86 -16.88
CA TYR A 167 -4.21 1.97 -17.49
C TYR A 167 -4.23 2.83 -18.75
N GLY A 168 -5.19 2.63 -19.64
CA GLY A 168 -5.38 3.46 -20.82
C GLY A 168 -5.63 4.93 -20.45
N LEU A 169 -6.47 5.19 -19.43
CA LEU A 169 -6.72 6.54 -18.93
C LEU A 169 -5.46 7.21 -18.38
N ILE A 170 -4.59 6.49 -17.69
CA ILE A 170 -3.30 7.00 -17.22
C ILE A 170 -2.42 7.41 -18.38
N LEU A 171 -2.33 6.59 -19.43
CA LEU A 171 -1.53 6.90 -20.61
C LEU A 171 -2.05 8.16 -21.33
N ILE A 172 -3.38 8.24 -21.53
CA ILE A 172 -4.01 9.43 -22.11
C ILE A 172 -3.74 10.65 -21.23
N PHE A 173 -3.91 10.52 -19.91
CA PHE A 173 -3.66 11.62 -18.98
C PHE A 173 -2.24 12.17 -19.12
N PHE A 174 -1.23 11.32 -19.18
CA PHE A 174 0.15 11.79 -19.34
C PHE A 174 0.47 12.39 -20.73
N MET A 175 -0.37 12.16 -21.74
CA MET A 175 -0.25 12.79 -23.04
C MET A 175 -0.92 14.17 -23.13
N LEU A 176 -1.75 14.54 -22.12
CA LEU A 176 -2.41 15.85 -22.11
C LEU A 176 -1.43 17.00 -21.83
N ASN A 177 -1.82 18.21 -22.22
CA ASN A 177 -1.13 19.47 -21.91
C ASN A 177 0.35 19.49 -22.29
N ASP A 178 0.70 18.94 -23.46
CA ASP A 178 2.08 18.86 -23.98
C ASP A 178 3.05 18.15 -23.04
N ASN A 179 2.52 17.33 -22.12
CA ASN A 179 3.35 16.60 -21.17
C ASN A 179 4.14 15.45 -21.83
N ASN A 180 3.74 15.01 -23.04
CA ASN A 180 4.45 14.02 -23.87
C ASN A 180 4.82 12.72 -23.12
N GLY A 181 3.92 12.22 -22.30
CA GLY A 181 4.11 10.97 -21.56
C GLY A 181 5.09 11.04 -20.38
N GLN A 182 5.55 12.24 -20.03
CA GLN A 182 6.51 12.41 -18.94
C GLN A 182 5.81 12.30 -17.57
N PRO A 183 6.51 11.76 -16.55
CA PRO A 183 5.97 11.71 -15.20
C PRO A 183 5.77 13.11 -14.61
N VAL A 184 4.70 13.28 -13.85
CA VAL A 184 4.47 14.52 -13.09
C VAL A 184 5.47 14.58 -11.93
N SER A 185 6.19 15.69 -11.83
CA SER A 185 7.21 15.92 -10.81
C SER A 185 7.05 17.32 -10.19
N GLY A 186 7.81 17.59 -9.11
CA GLY A 186 7.84 18.94 -8.53
C GLY A 186 6.58 19.24 -7.70
N LEU A 187 6.27 18.39 -6.72
CA LEU A 187 5.20 18.65 -5.75
C LEU A 187 5.52 19.87 -4.88
N SER A 188 4.50 20.67 -4.56
CA SER A 188 4.63 21.88 -3.76
C SER A 188 5.19 21.60 -2.36
N GLN A 189 5.85 22.61 -1.81
CA GLN A 189 6.41 22.50 -0.45
C GLN A 189 5.30 22.50 0.60
N GLU A 190 4.20 23.22 0.38
CA GLU A 190 3.03 23.23 1.27
C GLU A 190 2.44 21.82 1.43
N TYR A 191 2.26 21.10 0.31
CA TYR A 191 1.80 19.71 0.36
C TYR A 191 2.77 18.81 1.13
N LYS A 192 4.08 18.93 0.88
CA LYS A 192 5.09 18.15 1.59
C LYS A 192 5.07 18.46 3.10
N ASN A 193 4.87 19.71 3.47
CA ASN A 193 4.79 20.12 4.87
C ASN A 193 3.55 19.56 5.58
N VAL A 194 2.43 19.38 4.89
CA VAL A 194 1.21 18.80 5.48
C VAL A 194 1.30 17.28 5.61
N ILE A 195 1.78 16.59 4.58
CA ILE A 195 1.72 15.12 4.51
C ILE A 195 3.01 14.48 5.03
N SER A 196 4.16 15.02 4.65
CA SER A 196 5.47 14.43 4.93
C SER A 196 6.23 15.15 6.04
N ALA A 197 5.63 16.17 6.67
CA ALA A 197 6.24 16.83 7.81
C ALA A 197 6.57 15.82 8.91
N PRO A 198 7.68 16.00 9.59
CA PRO A 198 8.04 15.14 10.70
C PRO A 198 7.09 15.36 11.89
N MET A 199 6.36 14.33 12.28
CA MET A 199 5.56 14.31 13.51
C MET A 199 6.48 14.22 14.75
N ILE A 200 7.47 13.33 14.66
CA ILE A 200 8.46 13.11 15.72
C ILE A 200 9.84 13.05 15.07
N GLN A 201 10.79 13.79 15.65
CA GLN A 201 12.18 13.77 15.20
C GLN A 201 13.08 13.23 16.30
N PHE A 202 13.96 12.33 15.94
CA PHE A 202 15.01 11.81 16.79
C PHE A 202 16.37 12.10 16.16
N THR A 203 17.34 12.44 16.95
CA THR A 203 18.73 12.50 16.51
C THR A 203 19.44 11.21 16.92
N THR A 204 20.01 10.50 15.96
CA THR A 204 20.84 9.33 16.24
C THR A 204 22.13 9.75 16.93
N LYS A 205 22.77 8.85 17.66
CA LYS A 205 24.10 9.08 18.25
C LYS A 205 25.15 9.53 17.23
N SER A 206 24.94 9.23 15.94
CA SER A 206 25.77 9.69 14.82
C SER A 206 25.38 11.07 14.27
N GLY A 207 24.40 11.77 14.87
CA GLY A 207 23.96 13.10 14.44
C GLY A 207 22.96 13.09 13.27
N ALA A 208 22.60 11.93 12.72
CA ALA A 208 21.62 11.86 11.63
C ALA A 208 20.19 12.04 12.16
N PRO A 209 19.39 12.98 11.58
CA PRO A 209 17.99 13.13 11.96
C PRO A 209 17.16 11.96 11.43
N ILE A 210 16.34 11.37 12.27
CA ILE A 210 15.33 10.38 11.92
C ILE A 210 13.98 11.02 12.19
N SER A 211 13.09 11.00 11.21
CA SER A 211 11.76 11.59 11.34
C SER A 211 10.68 10.58 10.98
N ILE A 212 9.65 10.50 11.82
CA ILE A 212 8.43 9.78 11.52
C ILE A 212 7.44 10.79 10.94
N PRO A 213 7.02 10.64 9.68
CA PRO A 213 6.10 11.58 9.05
C PRO A 213 4.65 11.40 9.52
N TRP A 214 3.84 12.46 9.42
CA TRP A 214 2.43 12.47 9.82
C TRP A 214 1.58 11.40 9.13
N TYR A 215 1.87 11.07 7.88
CA TYR A 215 1.08 10.07 7.16
C TYR A 215 1.14 8.66 7.78
N VAL A 216 2.16 8.35 8.60
CA VAL A 216 2.22 7.09 9.36
C VAL A 216 1.09 7.06 10.40
N LEU A 217 0.85 8.18 11.10
CA LEU A 217 -0.27 8.29 12.04
C LEU A 217 -1.62 8.17 11.31
N TYR A 218 -1.76 8.83 10.16
CA TYR A 218 -2.99 8.74 9.36
C TYR A 218 -3.27 7.31 8.90
N ALA A 219 -2.23 6.57 8.49
CA ALA A 219 -2.36 5.17 8.13
C ALA A 219 -2.82 4.32 9.32
N VAL A 220 -2.26 4.53 10.52
CA VAL A 220 -2.66 3.80 11.74
C VAL A 220 -4.12 4.09 12.09
N ILE A 221 -4.56 5.35 12.05
CA ILE A 221 -5.96 5.73 12.29
C ILE A 221 -6.86 5.04 11.26
N PHE A 222 -6.48 5.05 9.98
CA PHE A 222 -7.24 4.38 8.92
C PHE A 222 -7.36 2.88 9.16
N VAL A 223 -6.29 2.21 9.60
CA VAL A 223 -6.31 0.79 9.98
C VAL A 223 -7.34 0.54 11.06
N PHE A 224 -7.36 1.34 12.13
CA PHE A 224 -8.33 1.19 13.22
C PHE A 224 -9.78 1.37 12.75
N ILE A 225 -10.03 2.38 11.90
CA ILE A 225 -11.36 2.60 11.33
C ILE A 225 -11.79 1.40 10.48
N MET A 226 -10.93 0.92 9.59
CA MET A 226 -11.25 -0.20 8.71
C MET A 226 -11.45 -1.51 9.49
N LEU A 227 -10.61 -1.79 10.48
CA LEU A 227 -10.78 -2.97 11.33
C LEU A 227 -12.07 -2.89 12.15
N SER A 228 -12.45 -1.71 12.63
CA SER A 228 -13.72 -1.49 13.31
C SER A 228 -14.91 -1.77 12.39
N LEU A 229 -14.84 -1.34 11.12
CA LEU A 229 -15.90 -1.60 10.13
C LEU A 229 -16.02 -3.09 9.74
N ILE A 230 -14.89 -3.81 9.72
CA ILE A 230 -14.88 -5.25 9.40
C ILE A 230 -15.40 -6.09 10.59
N HIS A 231 -15.31 -5.56 11.81
CA HIS A 231 -15.76 -6.26 13.04
C HIS A 231 -17.26 -6.09 13.34
N ILE A 232 -17.93 -5.20 12.65
CA ILE A 232 -19.39 -4.98 12.73
C ILE A 232 -20.09 -5.87 11.71
#